data_b6c3d7c2fea455852ea328fce27ae403
#
_entry.id   b6c3d7c2fea455852ea328fce27ae403
#
_cell.length_a   1.000
_cell.length_b   1.000
_cell.length_c   1.000
_cell.angle_alpha   90.00
_cell.angle_beta   90.00
_cell.angle_gamma   90.00
#
_symmetry.space_group_name_H-M   'P 1'
#
loop_
_entity.id
_entity.type
_entity.pdbx_description
1 polymer ?
#
loop_
_entity_poly.entity_id
_entity_poly.type
_entity_poly.pdbx_seq_one_letter_code
_entity_poly.pdbx_strand_id
1 'polypeptide(L)'
;MTGLHYKNLRFLIVDNIKPSHDILKQFALRLTDQQVDSTHYAQDVSAICQEKQYDVILLGYDLGDRQKNGQQILEELRVNNYISRHCVVILITAEVSQAMVLAALEHKPDDYLCKPYSLNELDKRLSKCLKKKQLMSPIYQALDLGDPNLVIEFCDKALA
;
A
#
# COMPACT_ATOMS: atom_id res chain seq x y z
N MET A 1 -4.59 -22.41 2.36
CA MET A 1 -3.83 -21.16 2.59
C MET A 1 -2.53 -21.22 1.84
N THR A 2 -2.40 -20.36 0.92
CA THR A 2 -1.19 -20.19 0.13
C THR A 2 -0.08 -19.64 1.01
N GLY A 3 1.15 -20.08 0.86
CA GLY A 3 2.29 -19.77 1.73
C GLY A 3 2.70 -18.30 1.86
N LEU A 4 1.72 -17.39 1.89
CA LEU A 4 1.95 -16.00 2.24
C LEU A 4 1.98 -15.88 3.76
N HIS A 5 3.11 -15.45 4.26
CA HIS A 5 3.30 -15.26 5.69
C HIS A 5 3.02 -13.81 6.05
N TYR A 6 1.83 -13.53 6.54
CA TYR A 6 1.44 -12.20 7.03
C TYR A 6 2.07 -11.84 8.38
N LYS A 7 2.59 -12.83 9.11
CA LYS A 7 3.05 -12.68 10.49
C LYS A 7 4.13 -11.62 10.68
N ASN A 8 5.02 -11.48 9.71
CA ASN A 8 6.14 -10.54 9.79
C ASN A 8 5.87 -9.20 9.11
N LEU A 9 4.68 -9.02 8.54
CA LEU A 9 4.35 -7.80 7.83
C LEU A 9 4.11 -6.64 8.79
N ARG A 10 4.65 -5.49 8.44
CA ARG A 10 4.42 -4.24 9.16
C ARG A 10 3.34 -3.45 8.44
N PHE A 11 2.28 -3.12 9.16
CA PHE A 11 1.13 -2.40 8.63
C PHE A 11 1.08 -0.98 9.15
N LEU A 12 0.72 -0.06 8.25
CA LEU A 12 0.29 1.29 8.59
C LEU A 12 -1.15 1.49 8.13
N ILE A 13 -1.99 1.95 9.03
CA ILE A 13 -3.40 2.26 8.75
C ILE A 13 -3.57 3.77 8.78
N VAL A 14 -4.15 4.34 7.72
CA VAL A 14 -4.44 5.77 7.63
C VAL A 14 -5.90 5.95 7.25
N ASP A 15 -6.72 6.39 8.17
CA ASP A 15 -8.14 6.65 7.95
C ASP A 15 -8.63 7.65 9.01
N ASN A 16 -9.30 8.71 8.58
CA ASN A 16 -9.80 9.74 9.49
C ASN A 16 -11.19 9.43 10.07
N ILE A 17 -11.87 8.40 9.56
CA ILE A 17 -13.18 7.98 10.05
C ILE A 17 -12.98 6.86 11.06
N LYS A 18 -13.30 7.11 12.33
CA LYS A 18 -12.99 6.19 13.43
C LYS A 18 -13.48 4.76 13.21
N PRO A 19 -14.75 4.49 12.84
CA PRO A 19 -15.20 3.11 12.62
C PRO A 19 -14.43 2.40 11.51
N SER A 20 -14.16 3.07 10.41
CA SER A 20 -13.37 2.55 9.30
C SER A 20 -11.93 2.25 9.72
N HIS A 21 -11.31 3.18 10.41
CA HIS A 21 -9.97 3.04 10.97
C HIS A 21 -9.86 1.81 11.90
N ASP A 22 -10.83 1.66 12.80
CA ASP A 22 -10.84 0.56 13.77
C ASP A 22 -10.97 -0.80 13.06
N ILE A 23 -11.81 -0.89 12.03
CA ILE A 23 -11.99 -2.12 11.23
C ILE A 23 -10.68 -2.50 10.54
N LEU A 24 -10.01 -1.55 9.91
CA LEU A 24 -8.74 -1.80 9.23
C LEU A 24 -7.64 -2.21 10.21
N LYS A 25 -7.59 -1.55 11.36
CA LYS A 25 -6.62 -1.88 12.40
C LYS A 25 -6.84 -3.30 12.94
N GLN A 26 -8.09 -3.67 13.21
CA GLN A 26 -8.43 -5.03 13.66
C GLN A 26 -8.09 -6.08 12.61
N PHE A 27 -8.35 -5.79 11.34
CA PHE A 27 -7.96 -6.64 10.23
C PHE A 27 -6.45 -6.92 10.24
N ALA A 28 -5.64 -5.87 10.33
CA ALA A 28 -4.18 -5.99 10.36
C ALA A 28 -3.69 -6.74 11.60
N LEU A 29 -4.24 -6.46 12.77
CA LEU A 29 -3.87 -7.13 14.02
C LEU A 29 -4.10 -8.64 14.01
N ARG A 30 -5.07 -9.12 13.23
CA ARG A 30 -5.32 -10.56 13.07
C ARG A 30 -4.34 -11.25 12.16
N LEU A 31 -3.68 -10.51 11.28
CA LEU A 31 -2.79 -11.07 10.27
C LEU A 31 -1.33 -11.09 10.69
N THR A 32 -0.89 -10.12 11.47
CA THR A 32 0.52 -9.95 11.81
C THR A 32 0.80 -10.08 13.30
N ASP A 33 2.01 -10.55 13.63
CA ASP A 33 2.54 -10.55 14.99
C ASP A 33 3.32 -9.27 15.29
N GLN A 34 3.52 -8.41 14.26
CA GLN A 34 4.21 -7.12 14.41
C GLN A 34 3.26 -6.06 14.95
N GLN A 35 3.84 -4.99 15.47
CA GLN A 35 3.05 -3.83 15.87
C GLN A 35 2.37 -3.19 14.66
N VAL A 36 1.07 -2.92 14.77
CA VAL A 36 0.31 -2.19 13.76
C VAL A 36 0.29 -0.71 14.14
N ASP A 37 0.86 0.13 13.28
CA ASP A 37 0.83 1.57 13.46
C ASP A 37 -0.37 2.16 12.73
N SER A 38 -0.87 3.28 13.23
CA SER A 38 -2.02 3.94 12.63
C SER A 38 -2.03 5.43 12.92
N THR A 39 -2.67 6.18 12.03
CA THR A 39 -2.96 7.60 12.23
C THR A 39 -4.30 7.96 11.62
N HIS A 40 -4.95 8.96 12.18
CA HIS A 40 -6.15 9.58 11.63
C HIS A 40 -5.83 10.79 10.76
N TYR A 41 -4.55 11.21 10.73
CA TYR A 41 -4.16 12.52 10.18
C TYR A 41 -3.24 12.37 8.97
N ALA A 42 -3.65 12.99 7.87
CA ALA A 42 -2.86 13.03 6.64
C ALA A 42 -1.45 13.60 6.87
N GLN A 43 -1.34 14.62 7.67
CA GLN A 43 -0.09 15.35 7.94
C GLN A 43 0.98 14.51 8.63
N ASP A 44 0.61 13.41 9.29
CA ASP A 44 1.55 12.57 10.04
C ASP A 44 2.21 11.49 9.19
N VAL A 45 1.63 11.16 8.03
CA VAL A 45 2.00 9.95 7.27
C VAL A 45 3.45 9.99 6.80
N SER A 46 3.90 11.11 6.23
CA SER A 46 5.28 11.22 5.74
C SER A 46 6.31 11.06 6.84
N ALA A 47 6.08 11.68 8.01
CA ALA A 47 6.98 11.53 9.15
C ALA A 47 7.03 10.10 9.67
N ILE A 48 5.88 9.43 9.75
CA ILE A 48 5.78 8.03 10.17
C ILE A 48 6.58 7.13 9.23
N CYS A 49 6.42 7.31 7.92
CA CYS A 49 7.11 6.51 6.91
C CYS A 49 8.63 6.76 6.85
N GLN A 50 9.08 7.94 7.26
CA GLN A 50 10.51 8.24 7.38
C GLN A 50 11.16 7.52 8.56
N GLU A 51 10.41 7.24 9.61
CA GLU A 51 10.93 6.58 10.81
C GLU A 51 10.95 5.06 10.70
N LYS A 52 9.97 4.47 9.99
CA LYS A 52 9.82 3.03 9.85
C LYS A 52 9.50 2.63 8.42
N GLN A 53 9.96 1.44 8.02
CA GLN A 53 9.56 0.82 6.77
C GLN A 53 8.32 -0.04 6.99
N TYR A 54 7.33 0.12 6.11
CA TYR A 54 6.10 -0.66 6.14
C TYR A 54 6.01 -1.57 4.91
N ASP A 55 5.43 -2.72 5.11
CA ASP A 55 5.17 -3.68 4.04
C ASP A 55 3.81 -3.44 3.39
N VAL A 56 2.86 -2.92 4.17
CA VAL A 56 1.50 -2.64 3.72
C VAL A 56 1.02 -1.33 4.32
N ILE A 57 0.48 -0.47 3.48
CA ILE A 57 -0.20 0.76 3.89
C ILE A 57 -1.64 0.69 3.37
N LEU A 58 -2.59 0.66 4.30
CA LEU A 58 -4.01 0.79 3.99
C LEU A 58 -4.38 2.27 4.16
N LEU A 59 -4.60 2.95 3.05
CA LEU A 59 -4.61 4.40 2.98
C LEU A 59 -5.97 4.92 2.51
N GLY A 60 -6.66 5.64 3.37
CA GLY A 60 -7.90 6.32 3.01
C GLY A 60 -7.66 7.40 1.96
N TYR A 61 -8.58 7.54 1.01
CA TYR A 61 -8.51 8.60 0.02
C TYR A 61 -8.91 9.94 0.61
N ASP A 62 -10.10 10.03 1.19
CA ASP A 62 -10.60 11.25 1.81
C ASP A 62 -10.18 11.28 3.28
N LEU A 63 -9.30 12.20 3.62
CA LEU A 63 -8.74 12.33 4.97
C LEU A 63 -9.16 13.64 5.66
N GLY A 64 -10.22 14.28 5.14
CA GLY A 64 -10.81 15.45 5.75
C GLY A 64 -10.66 16.72 4.91
N ASP A 65 -11.39 17.74 5.31
CA ASP A 65 -11.41 19.04 4.62
C ASP A 65 -10.05 19.72 4.69
N ARG A 66 -9.61 20.27 3.56
CA ARG A 66 -8.34 20.99 3.43
C ARG A 66 -7.10 20.15 3.72
N GLN A 67 -7.26 18.82 3.79
CA GLN A 67 -6.16 17.88 3.95
C GLN A 67 -5.74 17.34 2.58
N LYS A 68 -4.50 16.87 2.50
CA LYS A 68 -4.09 16.05 1.35
C LYS A 68 -4.94 14.80 1.32
N ASN A 69 -5.36 14.39 0.12
CA ASN A 69 -6.02 13.11 -0.06
C ASN A 69 -4.99 11.97 -0.13
N GLY A 70 -5.47 10.74 -0.10
CA GLY A 70 -4.59 9.55 -0.12
C GLY A 70 -3.70 9.48 -1.35
N GLN A 71 -4.18 9.92 -2.51
CA GLN A 71 -3.36 9.92 -3.73
C GLN A 71 -2.22 10.93 -3.64
N GLN A 72 -2.48 12.11 -3.13
CA GLN A 72 -1.44 13.13 -2.92
C GLN A 72 -0.38 12.66 -1.93
N ILE A 73 -0.80 11.97 -0.87
CA ILE A 73 0.11 11.37 0.11
C ILE A 73 0.97 10.30 -0.56
N LEU A 74 0.37 9.40 -1.34
CA LEU A 74 1.10 8.36 -2.04
C LEU A 74 2.16 8.94 -2.99
N GLU A 75 1.82 9.96 -3.74
CA GLU A 75 2.77 10.66 -4.60
C GLU A 75 3.95 11.22 -3.81
N GLU A 76 3.68 11.89 -2.70
CA GLU A 76 4.72 12.42 -1.82
C GLU A 76 5.64 11.33 -1.29
N LEU A 77 5.06 10.20 -0.83
CA LEU A 77 5.83 9.08 -0.32
C LEU A 77 6.74 8.47 -1.39
N ARG A 78 6.26 8.34 -2.62
CA ARG A 78 7.04 7.76 -3.73
C ARG A 78 8.07 8.70 -4.29
N VAL A 79 7.73 9.96 -4.53
CA VAL A 79 8.65 10.96 -5.08
C VAL A 79 9.84 11.17 -4.14
N ASN A 80 9.62 11.16 -2.83
CA ASN A 80 10.66 11.35 -1.84
C ASN A 80 11.33 10.04 -1.38
N ASN A 81 10.93 8.90 -1.93
CA ASN A 81 11.43 7.57 -1.55
C ASN A 81 11.24 7.26 -0.05
N TYR A 82 10.14 7.72 0.53
CA TYR A 82 9.81 7.42 1.93
C TYR A 82 9.25 6.01 2.12
N ILE A 83 8.83 5.37 1.03
CA ILE A 83 8.41 3.97 1.02
C ILE A 83 9.19 3.18 -0.03
N SER A 84 9.44 1.90 0.26
CA SER A 84 10.09 0.98 -0.66
C SER A 84 9.16 0.61 -1.82
N ARG A 85 9.72 0.23 -2.97
CA ARG A 85 8.98 -0.37 -4.08
C ARG A 85 8.25 -1.66 -3.67
N HIS A 86 8.73 -2.32 -2.62
CA HIS A 86 8.11 -3.54 -2.07
C HIS A 86 6.86 -3.25 -1.23
N CYS A 87 6.66 -2.01 -0.80
CA CYS A 87 5.50 -1.65 0.01
C CYS A 87 4.22 -1.71 -0.80
N VAL A 88 3.25 -2.49 -0.33
CA VAL A 88 1.91 -2.55 -0.92
C VAL A 88 1.09 -1.38 -0.38
N VAL A 89 0.54 -0.57 -1.28
CA VAL A 89 -0.37 0.52 -0.91
C VAL A 89 -1.74 0.23 -1.52
N ILE A 90 -2.74 0.04 -0.68
CA ILE A 90 -4.14 -0.08 -1.09
C ILE A 90 -4.87 1.19 -0.71
N LEU A 91 -5.41 1.87 -1.70
CA LEU A 91 -6.17 3.10 -1.51
C LEU A 91 -7.64 2.77 -1.31
N ILE A 92 -8.24 3.30 -0.24
CA ILE A 92 -9.61 3.00 0.14
C ILE A 92 -10.48 4.25 -0.04
N THR A 93 -11.49 4.16 -0.89
CA THR A 93 -12.36 5.28 -1.24
C THR A 93 -13.84 4.92 -1.12
N ALA A 94 -14.68 5.90 -0.86
CA ALA A 94 -16.12 5.74 -0.87
C ALA A 94 -16.76 5.88 -2.28
N GLU A 95 -15.97 6.37 -3.26
CA GLU A 95 -16.49 6.69 -4.59
C GLU A 95 -15.77 5.93 -5.70
N VAL A 96 -16.51 5.11 -6.45
CA VAL A 96 -15.99 4.33 -7.58
C VAL A 96 -15.42 5.24 -8.68
N SER A 97 -16.05 6.39 -8.93
CA SER A 97 -15.60 7.35 -9.92
C SER A 97 -14.19 7.89 -9.65
N GLN A 98 -13.81 8.05 -8.38
CA GLN A 98 -12.46 8.45 -8.00
C GLN A 98 -11.42 7.40 -8.41
N ALA A 99 -11.71 6.12 -8.20
CA ALA A 99 -10.80 5.05 -8.59
C ALA A 99 -10.50 5.05 -10.10
N MET A 100 -11.49 5.37 -10.94
CA MET A 100 -11.31 5.46 -12.39
C MET A 100 -10.38 6.60 -12.78
N VAL A 101 -10.52 7.76 -12.15
CA VAL A 101 -9.65 8.93 -12.39
C VAL A 101 -8.23 8.64 -11.92
N LEU A 102 -8.10 8.08 -10.72
CA LEU A 102 -6.81 7.78 -10.09
C LEU A 102 -6.01 6.73 -10.86
N ALA A 103 -6.69 5.80 -11.54
CA ALA A 103 -6.06 4.77 -12.35
C ALA A 103 -5.27 5.34 -13.55
N ALA A 104 -5.56 6.57 -13.97
CA ALA A 104 -4.87 7.25 -15.06
C ALA A 104 -3.62 8.03 -14.61
N LEU A 105 -3.35 8.13 -13.30
CA LEU A 105 -2.24 8.89 -12.76
C LEU A 105 -0.93 8.08 -12.79
N GLU A 106 0.20 8.80 -12.79
CA GLU A 106 1.53 8.22 -12.86
C GLU A 106 1.87 7.38 -11.62
N HIS A 107 1.62 7.92 -10.43
CA HIS A 107 1.89 7.23 -9.17
C HIS A 107 0.63 6.51 -8.68
N LYS A 108 0.45 5.27 -9.16
CA LYS A 108 -0.72 4.46 -8.83
C LYS A 108 -0.51 3.70 -7.53
N PRO A 109 -1.56 3.51 -6.71
CA PRO A 109 -1.52 2.50 -5.67
C PRO A 109 -1.48 1.10 -6.29
N ASP A 110 -1.17 0.12 -5.48
CA ASP A 110 -1.15 -1.29 -5.93
C ASP A 110 -2.57 -1.80 -6.18
N ASP A 111 -3.55 -1.30 -5.44
CA ASP A 111 -4.96 -1.58 -5.68
C ASP A 111 -5.85 -0.48 -5.08
N TYR A 112 -7.09 -0.47 -5.52
CA TYR A 112 -8.15 0.40 -5.02
C TYR A 112 -9.24 -0.46 -4.39
N LEU A 113 -9.79 -0.03 -3.26
CA LEU A 113 -10.89 -0.71 -2.61
C LEU A 113 -12.01 0.30 -2.34
N CYS A 114 -13.20 0.01 -2.85
CA CYS A 114 -14.36 0.89 -2.67
C CYS A 114 -15.21 0.44 -1.50
N LYS A 115 -15.60 1.39 -0.66
CA LYS A 115 -16.57 1.16 0.41
C LYS A 115 -17.99 1.07 -0.18
N PRO A 116 -18.87 0.19 0.31
CA PRO A 116 -18.59 -0.82 1.34
C PRO A 116 -17.85 -2.02 0.77
N TYR A 117 -16.98 -2.62 1.57
CA TYR A 117 -16.24 -3.83 1.20
C TYR A 117 -16.33 -4.87 2.32
N SER A 118 -16.16 -6.14 1.97
CA SER A 118 -16.01 -7.20 2.97
C SER A 118 -14.54 -7.37 3.35
N LEU A 119 -14.28 -7.85 4.56
CA LEU A 119 -12.91 -8.19 4.97
C LEU A 119 -12.30 -9.30 4.10
N ASN A 120 -13.15 -10.19 3.58
CA ASN A 120 -12.71 -11.22 2.64
C ASN A 120 -12.23 -10.62 1.32
N GLU A 121 -12.90 -9.59 0.81
CA GLU A 121 -12.47 -8.87 -0.39
C GLU A 121 -11.12 -8.15 -0.15
N LEU A 122 -10.98 -7.48 0.99
CA LEU A 122 -9.72 -6.84 1.37
C LEU A 122 -8.58 -7.85 1.45
N ASP A 123 -8.82 -9.00 2.08
CA ASP A 123 -7.82 -10.07 2.20
C ASP A 123 -7.41 -10.60 0.83
N LYS A 124 -8.34 -10.84 -0.06
CA LYS A 124 -8.04 -11.30 -1.43
C LYS A 124 -7.21 -10.29 -2.22
N ARG A 125 -7.54 -9.02 -2.13
CA ARG A 125 -6.80 -7.95 -2.82
C ARG A 125 -5.40 -7.78 -2.24
N LEU A 126 -5.27 -7.80 -0.92
CA LEU A 126 -3.97 -7.75 -0.25
C LEU A 126 -3.10 -8.94 -0.65
N SER A 127 -3.66 -10.14 -0.62
CA SER A 127 -2.97 -11.36 -1.01
C SER A 127 -2.44 -11.29 -2.46
N LYS A 128 -3.26 -10.79 -3.38
CA LYS A 128 -2.87 -10.60 -4.77
C LYS A 128 -1.73 -9.59 -4.92
N CYS A 129 -1.82 -8.48 -4.22
CA CYS A 129 -0.77 -7.45 -4.24
C CYS A 129 0.56 -7.98 -3.67
N LEU A 130 0.51 -8.71 -2.56
CA LEU A 130 1.70 -9.29 -1.94
C LEU A 130 2.37 -10.32 -2.85
N LYS A 131 1.59 -11.18 -3.52
CA LYS A 131 2.13 -12.13 -4.50
C LYS A 131 2.81 -11.43 -5.66
N LYS A 132 2.21 -10.38 -6.18
CA LYS A 132 2.79 -9.57 -7.26
C LYS A 132 4.10 -8.93 -6.80
N LYS A 133 4.16 -8.35 -5.62
CA LYS A 133 5.39 -7.77 -5.06
C LYS A 133 6.49 -8.82 -4.89
N GLN A 134 6.14 -9.98 -4.41
CA GLN A 134 7.08 -11.09 -4.26
C GLN A 134 7.66 -11.52 -5.61
N LEU A 135 6.81 -11.65 -6.63
CA LEU A 135 7.23 -11.99 -7.99
C LEU A 135 8.13 -10.92 -8.60
N MET A 136 7.85 -9.65 -8.34
CA MET A 136 8.60 -8.51 -8.84
C MET A 136 9.85 -8.18 -8.03
N SER A 137 10.07 -8.83 -6.89
CA SER A 137 11.15 -8.50 -5.97
C SER A 137 12.54 -8.44 -6.62
N PRO A 138 12.96 -9.40 -7.47
CA PRO A 138 14.27 -9.30 -8.14
C PRO A 138 14.40 -8.06 -9.03
N ILE A 139 13.31 -7.67 -9.71
CA ILE A 139 13.30 -6.49 -10.57
C ILE A 139 13.43 -5.21 -9.73
N TYR A 140 12.72 -5.13 -8.61
CA TYR A 140 12.81 -4.00 -7.68
C TYR A 140 14.21 -3.85 -7.10
N GLN A 141 14.85 -4.96 -6.72
CA GLN A 141 16.23 -4.95 -6.22
C GLN A 141 17.20 -4.46 -7.30
N ALA A 142 17.03 -4.90 -8.54
CA ALA A 142 17.85 -4.44 -9.65
C ALA A 142 17.66 -2.95 -9.95
N LEU A 143 16.44 -2.43 -9.85
CA LEU A 143 16.14 -1.01 -9.99
C LEU A 143 16.82 -0.19 -8.89
N ASP A 144 16.78 -0.68 -7.65
CA ASP A 144 17.40 -0.01 -6.52
C ASP A 144 18.93 0.01 -6.62
N LEU A 145 19.54 -1.00 -7.26
CA LEU A 145 20.97 -1.06 -7.56
C LEU A 145 21.37 -0.17 -8.76
N GLY A 146 20.40 0.31 -9.52
CA GLY A 146 20.66 1.14 -10.70
C GLY A 146 21.33 0.40 -11.86
N ASP A 147 21.14 -0.91 -11.97
CA ASP A 147 21.71 -1.74 -13.04
C ASP A 147 20.67 -2.03 -14.12
N PRO A 148 20.70 -1.31 -15.29
CA PRO A 148 19.69 -1.51 -16.33
C PRO A 148 19.77 -2.89 -16.99
N ASN A 149 20.93 -3.50 -17.10
CA ASN A 149 21.10 -4.82 -17.71
C ASN A 149 20.45 -5.89 -16.82
N LEU A 150 20.62 -5.79 -15.52
CA LEU A 150 20.02 -6.70 -14.57
C LEU A 150 18.50 -6.56 -14.54
N VAL A 151 17.99 -5.32 -14.66
CA VAL A 151 16.54 -5.06 -14.77
C VAL A 151 15.97 -5.76 -16.00
N ILE A 152 16.60 -5.60 -17.17
CA ILE A 152 16.16 -6.22 -18.41
C ILE A 152 16.18 -7.76 -18.28
N GLU A 153 17.23 -8.33 -17.71
CA GLU A 153 17.34 -9.78 -17.51
C GLU A 153 16.19 -10.33 -16.66
N PHE A 154 15.89 -9.69 -15.52
CA PHE A 154 14.80 -10.14 -14.65
C PHE A 154 13.42 -9.89 -15.26
N CYS A 155 13.22 -8.83 -16.02
CA CYS A 155 11.98 -8.59 -16.74
C CYS A 155 11.71 -9.67 -17.78
N ASP A 156 12.73 -10.05 -18.55
CA ASP A 156 12.63 -11.12 -19.54
C ASP A 156 12.26 -12.45 -18.89
N LYS A 157 12.87 -12.78 -17.75
CA LYS A 157 12.52 -13.99 -16.99
C LYS A 157 11.08 -13.97 -16.47
N ALA A 158 10.59 -12.82 -16.02
CA ALA A 158 9.23 -12.69 -15.51
C ALA A 158 8.17 -12.81 -16.60
N LEU A 159 8.52 -12.44 -17.86
CA LEU A 159 7.63 -12.51 -19.02
C LEU A 159 7.67 -13.86 -19.73
N ALA A 160 8.63 -14.69 -19.40
CA ALA A 160 8.82 -16.00 -20.04
C ALA A 160 7.75 -17.04 -19.65
#